data_521ae5efe2223c89de65b87e8ac4c71e
#
_entry.id   521ae5efe2223c89de65b87e8ac4c71e
#
_cell.length_a   1.000
_cell.length_b   1.000
_cell.length_c   1.000
_cell.angle_alpha   90.00
_cell.angle_beta   90.00
_cell.angle_gamma   90.00
#
_symmetry.space_group_name_H-M   'P 1'
#
loop_
_entity.id
_entity.type
_entity.pdbx_description
1 polymer ?
#
loop_
_entity_poly.entity_id
_entity_poly.type
_entity_poly.pdbx_seq_one_letter_code
_entity_poly.pdbx_strand_id
1 'polypeptide(L)'
;MFIEERHQAILDYLNETGRISNGEIQEKFGVSYDSAKRDLRILEEKGLLKRTHGGAIPVKQVGGNMCRDLSPAERVESIKENYLSIAKKAVEQIEENDIVYITNASVGYLMAQNIPEALKCTVVTNSVAIAEVLRKNVDVSVILTGGEMEKNGCFYDSFTLSVIKRLRFDKCFITSACISAGFGLSIQKSRSIELTNTVIANSGKVYGLYPTEKIGFESVISICPASKLNTLITDWDASEEDLKQFDEIGVEVVIAENVV
;
A
#
# COMPACT_ATOMS: atom_id res chain seq x y z
N MET A 1 -7.66 23.78 -25.03
CA MET A 1 -7.79 22.31 -25.16
C MET A 1 -9.26 21.96 -25.21
N PHE A 2 -9.70 21.17 -26.16
CA PHE A 2 -11.08 20.71 -26.25
C PHE A 2 -11.39 19.73 -25.10
N ILE A 3 -12.69 19.61 -24.74
CA ILE A 3 -13.11 18.75 -23.59
C ILE A 3 -12.68 17.30 -23.80
N GLU A 4 -12.86 16.78 -25.00
CA GLU A 4 -12.51 15.39 -25.34
C GLU A 4 -11.01 15.12 -25.25
N GLU A 5 -10.19 16.05 -25.70
CA GLU A 5 -8.71 15.97 -25.59
C GLU A 5 -8.28 15.97 -24.12
N ARG A 6 -8.92 16.81 -23.30
CA ARG A 6 -8.64 16.89 -21.87
C ARG A 6 -9.07 15.61 -21.15
N HIS A 7 -10.25 15.06 -21.47
CA HIS A 7 -10.69 13.79 -20.94
C HIS A 7 -9.73 12.66 -21.27
N GLN A 8 -9.23 12.60 -22.52
CA GLN A 8 -8.24 11.58 -22.89
C GLN A 8 -6.93 11.77 -22.13
N ALA A 9 -6.43 13.00 -22.01
CA ALA A 9 -5.20 13.29 -21.27
C ALA A 9 -5.34 12.99 -19.76
N ILE A 10 -6.53 13.20 -19.18
CA ILE A 10 -6.84 12.80 -17.79
C ILE A 10 -6.74 11.26 -17.66
N LEU A 11 -7.34 10.51 -18.59
CA LEU A 11 -7.31 9.04 -18.56
C LEU A 11 -5.89 8.49 -18.78
N ASP A 12 -5.12 9.08 -19.69
CA ASP A 12 -3.74 8.68 -19.95
C ASP A 12 -2.88 8.90 -18.70
N TYR A 13 -2.96 10.08 -18.10
CA TYR A 13 -2.27 10.40 -16.85
C TYR A 13 -2.69 9.46 -15.71
N LEU A 14 -4.00 9.20 -15.59
CA LEU A 14 -4.54 8.30 -14.59
C LEU A 14 -4.01 6.87 -14.75
N ASN A 15 -3.89 6.38 -15.99
CA ASN A 15 -3.34 5.05 -16.27
C ASN A 15 -1.83 4.96 -15.97
N GLU A 16 -1.09 6.05 -16.15
CA GLU A 16 0.35 6.10 -15.84
C GLU A 16 0.63 6.17 -14.34
N THR A 17 -0.16 6.99 -13.61
CA THR A 17 0.12 7.36 -12.22
C THR A 17 -0.75 6.65 -11.19
N GLY A 18 -1.82 5.95 -11.63
CA GLY A 18 -2.77 5.24 -10.76
C GLY A 18 -3.78 6.12 -10.02
N ARG A 19 -3.62 7.46 -10.01
CA ARG A 19 -4.59 8.42 -9.48
C ARG A 19 -4.37 9.81 -10.06
N ILE A 20 -5.40 10.65 -10.01
CA ILE A 20 -5.31 12.07 -10.32
C ILE A 20 -6.19 12.86 -9.34
N SER A 21 -5.66 13.94 -8.77
CA SER A 21 -6.43 14.85 -7.91
C SER A 21 -7.11 15.96 -8.71
N ASN A 22 -8.15 16.58 -8.12
CA ASN A 22 -8.78 17.78 -8.72
C ASN A 22 -7.77 18.92 -8.87
N GLY A 23 -6.82 19.06 -7.91
CA GLY A 23 -5.76 20.07 -7.98
C GLY A 23 -4.78 19.83 -9.13
N GLU A 24 -4.34 18.58 -9.34
CA GLU A 24 -3.49 18.22 -10.49
C GLU A 24 -4.18 18.50 -11.84
N ILE A 25 -5.49 18.26 -11.92
CA ILE A 25 -6.27 18.59 -13.14
C ILE A 25 -6.29 20.11 -13.38
N GLN A 26 -6.50 20.90 -12.31
CA GLN A 26 -6.45 22.36 -12.41
C GLN A 26 -5.09 22.84 -12.92
N GLU A 27 -4.02 22.37 -12.32
CA GLU A 27 -2.66 22.81 -12.62
C GLU A 27 -2.23 22.38 -14.03
N LYS A 28 -2.43 21.10 -14.37
CA LYS A 28 -1.99 20.54 -15.66
C LYS A 28 -2.79 21.06 -16.85
N PHE A 29 -4.09 21.29 -16.68
CA PHE A 29 -4.98 21.61 -17.80
C PHE A 29 -5.54 23.03 -17.76
N GLY A 30 -5.17 23.82 -16.76
CA GLY A 30 -5.57 25.23 -16.63
C GLY A 30 -7.08 25.44 -16.50
N VAL A 31 -7.78 24.54 -15.80
CA VAL A 31 -9.23 24.62 -15.60
C VAL A 31 -9.58 24.99 -14.16
N SER A 32 -10.82 25.44 -13.92
CA SER A 32 -11.30 25.67 -12.55
C SER A 32 -11.55 24.36 -11.80
N TYR A 33 -11.55 24.43 -10.47
CA TYR A 33 -11.84 23.26 -9.60
C TYR A 33 -13.19 22.61 -9.93
N ASP A 34 -14.22 23.42 -10.20
CA ASP A 34 -15.54 22.92 -10.59
C ASP A 34 -15.52 22.24 -11.96
N SER A 35 -14.72 22.75 -12.90
CA SER A 35 -14.51 22.10 -14.20
C SER A 35 -13.82 20.76 -14.05
N ALA A 36 -12.77 20.68 -13.21
CA ALA A 36 -12.08 19.43 -12.91
C ALA A 36 -13.06 18.37 -12.32
N LYS A 37 -13.85 18.77 -11.33
CA LYS A 37 -14.89 17.88 -10.75
C LYS A 37 -15.93 17.43 -11.77
N ARG A 38 -16.33 18.33 -12.67
CA ARG A 38 -17.30 18.03 -13.72
C ARG A 38 -16.73 17.02 -14.73
N ASP A 39 -15.48 17.20 -15.15
CA ASP A 39 -14.81 16.29 -16.06
C ASP A 39 -14.71 14.88 -15.45
N LEU A 40 -14.28 14.78 -14.20
CA LEU A 40 -14.24 13.48 -13.51
C LEU A 40 -15.60 12.83 -13.37
N ARG A 41 -16.66 13.61 -13.09
CA ARG A 41 -18.02 13.08 -13.04
C ARG A 41 -18.48 12.51 -14.38
N ILE A 42 -18.23 13.22 -15.49
CA ILE A 42 -18.58 12.76 -16.83
C ILE A 42 -17.84 11.47 -17.18
N LEU A 43 -16.55 11.37 -16.82
CA LEU A 43 -15.75 10.19 -17.07
C LEU A 43 -16.20 8.99 -16.22
N GLU A 44 -16.63 9.23 -14.98
CA GLU A 44 -17.21 8.22 -14.11
C GLU A 44 -18.56 7.71 -14.65
N GLU A 45 -19.47 8.59 -15.07
CA GLU A 45 -20.73 8.24 -15.72
C GLU A 45 -20.55 7.39 -16.99
N LYS A 46 -19.40 7.58 -17.67
CA LYS A 46 -18.99 6.73 -18.80
C LYS A 46 -18.30 5.42 -18.39
N GLY A 47 -18.12 5.19 -17.08
CA GLY A 47 -17.45 4.01 -16.55
C GLY A 47 -15.96 3.94 -16.86
N LEU A 48 -15.29 5.07 -17.11
CA LEU A 48 -13.87 5.13 -17.52
C LEU A 48 -12.91 5.35 -16.34
N LEU A 49 -13.42 5.82 -15.21
CA LEU A 49 -12.69 5.99 -13.95
C LEU A 49 -13.65 5.84 -12.76
N LYS A 50 -13.11 5.73 -11.55
CA LYS A 50 -13.85 5.81 -10.28
C LYS A 50 -13.41 7.08 -9.54
N ARG A 51 -14.38 7.93 -9.12
CA ARG A 51 -14.07 9.13 -8.34
C ARG A 51 -13.76 8.78 -6.90
N THR A 52 -12.83 9.55 -6.31
CA THR A 52 -12.51 9.58 -4.89
C THR A 52 -12.94 10.92 -4.29
N HIS A 53 -12.76 11.12 -2.98
CA HIS A 53 -13.10 12.39 -2.32
C HIS A 53 -12.35 13.58 -2.95
N GLY A 54 -11.07 13.42 -3.29
CA GLY A 54 -10.19 14.47 -3.82
C GLY A 54 -9.87 14.38 -5.32
N GLY A 55 -10.34 13.36 -6.06
CA GLY A 55 -9.96 13.14 -7.45
C GLY A 55 -10.57 11.91 -8.09
N ALA A 56 -9.74 11.08 -8.74
CA ALA A 56 -10.16 9.82 -9.38
C ALA A 56 -9.05 8.77 -9.44
N ILE A 57 -9.48 7.50 -9.56
CA ILE A 57 -8.65 6.30 -9.78
C ILE A 57 -9.21 5.50 -10.98
N PRO A 58 -8.42 4.61 -11.62
CA PRO A 58 -8.91 3.80 -12.74
C PRO A 58 -10.02 2.83 -12.32
N VAL A 59 -10.95 2.51 -13.22
CA VAL A 59 -12.06 1.55 -12.98
C VAL A 59 -11.59 0.12 -12.82
N LYS A 60 -10.46 -0.26 -13.43
CA LYS A 60 -9.84 -1.57 -13.30
C LYS A 60 -8.33 -1.45 -13.38
N GLN A 61 -7.67 -1.87 -12.30
CA GLN A 61 -6.28 -2.29 -12.36
C GLN A 61 -6.20 -3.80 -12.18
N VAL A 62 -6.54 -4.55 -13.23
CA VAL A 62 -6.01 -5.90 -13.36
C VAL A 62 -4.56 -5.72 -13.79
N GLY A 63 -3.66 -5.64 -12.80
CA GLY A 63 -2.24 -5.54 -13.03
C GLY A 63 -1.74 -4.15 -13.40
N GLY A 64 -1.84 -3.18 -12.50
CA GLY A 64 -1.09 -1.93 -12.64
C GLY A 64 0.38 -2.20 -12.94
N ASN A 65 0.96 -1.41 -13.83
CA ASN A 65 2.39 -1.40 -14.16
C ASN A 65 3.24 -1.03 -12.93
N MET A 66 3.28 -1.91 -11.93
CA MET A 66 4.26 -1.77 -10.86
C MET A 66 5.61 -2.17 -11.47
N CYS A 67 6.56 -1.27 -11.42
CA CYS A 67 7.98 -1.53 -11.74
C CYS A 67 8.49 -2.65 -10.83
N ARG A 68 8.35 -3.90 -11.29
CA ARG A 68 8.44 -5.12 -10.46
C ARG A 68 9.85 -5.50 -10.11
N ASP A 69 10.81 -4.99 -10.87
CA ASP A 69 12.23 -5.24 -10.67
C ASP A 69 12.92 -4.13 -9.87
N LEU A 70 12.21 -3.06 -9.53
CA LEU A 70 12.72 -2.00 -8.66
C LEU A 70 12.57 -2.36 -7.18
N SER A 71 13.58 -2.00 -6.40
CA SER A 71 13.53 -2.08 -4.93
C SER A 71 12.46 -1.14 -4.36
N PRO A 72 12.01 -1.35 -3.09
CA PRO A 72 11.13 -0.41 -2.41
C PRO A 72 11.66 1.03 -2.40
N ALA A 73 12.98 1.22 -2.24
CA ALA A 73 13.63 2.52 -2.24
C ALA A 73 13.50 3.25 -3.59
N GLU A 74 13.78 2.54 -4.70
CA GLU A 74 13.68 3.11 -6.05
C GLU A 74 12.23 3.48 -6.41
N ARG A 75 11.26 2.72 -5.92
CA ARG A 75 9.84 3.00 -6.17
C ARG A 75 9.34 4.26 -5.45
N VAL A 76 9.94 4.61 -4.31
CA VAL A 76 9.50 5.77 -3.50
C VAL A 76 9.68 7.10 -4.22
N GLU A 77 10.62 7.23 -5.16
CA GLU A 77 10.80 8.45 -5.95
C GLU A 77 9.55 8.84 -6.79
N SER A 78 8.70 7.87 -7.12
CA SER A 78 7.45 8.07 -7.87
C SER A 78 6.18 8.04 -7.02
N ILE A 79 6.32 7.96 -5.69
CA ILE A 79 5.20 7.76 -4.77
C ILE A 79 4.58 9.08 -4.31
N LYS A 80 3.27 9.05 -4.14
CA LYS A 80 2.44 10.15 -3.69
C LYS A 80 2.40 10.26 -2.16
N GLU A 81 1.98 11.42 -1.68
CA GLU A 81 1.87 11.81 -0.28
C GLU A 81 1.03 10.86 0.58
N ASN A 82 0.00 10.23 -0.02
CA ASN A 82 -0.87 9.29 0.67
C ASN A 82 -0.13 8.06 1.22
N TYR A 83 0.90 7.56 0.53
CA TYR A 83 1.74 6.46 1.05
C TYR A 83 2.53 6.88 2.29
N LEU A 84 3.03 8.12 2.32
CA LEU A 84 3.74 8.66 3.48
C LEU A 84 2.80 8.81 4.68
N SER A 85 1.59 9.32 4.47
CA SER A 85 0.59 9.45 5.53
C SER A 85 0.22 8.10 6.13
N ILE A 86 -0.04 7.09 5.29
CA ILE A 86 -0.30 5.70 5.73
C ILE A 86 0.91 5.15 6.51
N ALA A 87 2.13 5.36 6.02
CA ALA A 87 3.34 4.88 6.68
C ALA A 87 3.53 5.50 8.08
N LYS A 88 3.34 6.82 8.21
CA LYS A 88 3.39 7.52 9.50
C LYS A 88 2.31 7.00 10.46
N LYS A 89 1.07 6.83 9.96
CA LYS A 89 -0.03 6.30 10.76
C LYS A 89 0.20 4.86 11.21
N ALA A 90 0.85 4.05 10.38
CA ALA A 90 1.26 2.70 10.72
C ALA A 90 2.37 2.65 11.77
N VAL A 91 3.34 3.57 11.71
CA VAL A 91 4.41 3.69 12.71
C VAL A 91 3.85 4.00 14.11
N GLU A 92 2.79 4.80 14.22
CA GLU A 92 2.11 5.07 15.50
C GLU A 92 1.56 3.82 16.19
N GLN A 93 1.41 2.71 15.45
CA GLN A 93 0.92 1.44 15.99
C GLN A 93 2.04 0.57 16.59
N ILE A 94 3.30 0.96 16.44
CA ILE A 94 4.44 0.23 17.00
C ILE A 94 4.68 0.70 18.44
N GLU A 95 4.69 -0.24 19.36
CA GLU A 95 4.95 0.01 20.78
C GLU A 95 6.39 -0.38 21.17
N GLU A 96 6.83 0.10 22.31
CA GLU A 96 8.16 -0.22 22.82
C GLU A 96 8.29 -1.72 23.09
N ASN A 97 9.39 -2.31 22.60
CA ASN A 97 9.74 -3.72 22.64
C ASN A 97 8.89 -4.65 21.73
N ASP A 98 8.04 -4.11 20.86
CA ASP A 98 7.35 -4.92 19.86
C ASP A 98 8.34 -5.65 18.94
N ILE A 99 7.98 -6.86 18.55
CA ILE A 99 8.57 -7.59 17.42
C ILE A 99 7.63 -7.46 16.25
N VAL A 100 8.02 -6.66 15.24
CA VAL A 100 7.15 -6.36 14.11
C VAL A 100 7.72 -6.89 12.79
N TYR A 101 6.82 -7.36 11.92
CA TYR A 101 7.18 -7.64 10.53
C TYR A 101 6.76 -6.48 9.64
N ILE A 102 7.70 -5.98 8.82
CA ILE A 102 7.44 -4.92 7.83
C ILE A 102 7.64 -5.50 6.43
N THR A 103 6.59 -5.40 5.61
CA THR A 103 6.58 -5.89 4.24
C THR A 103 7.53 -5.11 3.32
N ASN A 104 8.06 -5.78 2.32
CA ASN A 104 8.96 -5.26 1.28
C ASN A 104 8.25 -4.36 0.24
N ALA A 105 7.36 -3.49 0.68
CA ALA A 105 6.65 -2.55 -0.18
C ALA A 105 7.14 -1.12 0.04
N SER A 106 6.78 -0.22 -0.87
CA SER A 106 7.11 1.20 -0.74
C SER A 106 6.59 1.81 0.55
N VAL A 107 5.36 1.45 0.96
CA VAL A 107 4.81 1.89 2.24
C VAL A 107 5.61 1.34 3.43
N GLY A 108 6.10 0.11 3.36
CA GLY A 108 6.99 -0.48 4.38
C GLY A 108 8.35 0.20 4.44
N TYR A 109 8.89 0.61 3.30
CA TYR A 109 10.12 1.39 3.25
C TYR A 109 9.94 2.78 3.87
N LEU A 110 8.83 3.46 3.56
CA LEU A 110 8.47 4.73 4.19
C LEU A 110 8.23 4.58 5.70
N MET A 111 7.63 3.47 6.16
CA MET A 111 7.54 3.17 7.59
C MET A 111 8.93 3.11 8.23
N ALA A 112 9.86 2.34 7.64
CA ALA A 112 11.21 2.20 8.15
C ALA A 112 11.95 3.54 8.28
N GLN A 113 11.74 4.46 7.32
CA GLN A 113 12.31 5.82 7.36
C GLN A 113 11.69 6.70 8.45
N ASN A 114 10.48 6.39 8.92
CA ASN A 114 9.75 7.21 9.88
C ASN A 114 9.67 6.59 11.29
N ILE A 115 10.29 5.44 11.54
CA ILE A 115 10.41 4.89 12.90
C ILE A 115 11.27 5.85 13.73
N PRO A 116 10.74 6.37 14.88
CA PRO A 116 11.49 7.28 15.74
C PRO A 116 12.80 6.67 16.26
N GLU A 117 13.86 7.46 16.32
CA GLU A 117 15.18 6.98 16.79
C GLU A 117 15.14 6.45 18.23
N ALA A 118 14.26 6.96 19.07
CA ALA A 118 14.12 6.54 20.48
C ALA A 118 13.18 5.33 20.67
N LEU A 119 12.57 4.80 19.62
CA LEU A 119 11.65 3.66 19.73
C LEU A 119 12.42 2.35 19.70
N LYS A 120 12.50 1.68 20.83
CA LYS A 120 13.11 0.34 20.93
C LYS A 120 12.15 -0.72 20.45
N CYS A 121 12.48 -1.35 19.33
CA CYS A 121 11.70 -2.47 18.79
C CYS A 121 12.58 -3.43 17.99
N THR A 122 12.03 -4.58 17.62
CA THR A 122 12.66 -5.51 16.69
C THR A 122 11.88 -5.53 15.39
N VAL A 123 12.53 -5.19 14.29
CA VAL A 123 11.93 -5.24 12.95
C VAL A 123 12.44 -6.45 12.18
N VAL A 124 11.52 -7.28 11.73
CA VAL A 124 11.78 -8.39 10.81
C VAL A 124 11.33 -8.00 9.41
N THR A 125 12.18 -8.22 8.43
CA THR A 125 11.86 -7.93 7.03
C THR A 125 12.56 -8.88 6.08
N ASN A 126 11.99 -9.06 4.90
CA ASN A 126 12.62 -9.77 3.78
C ASN A 126 13.21 -8.81 2.72
N SER A 127 13.44 -7.55 3.06
CA SER A 127 13.92 -6.50 2.16
C SER A 127 15.27 -5.93 2.61
N VAL A 128 16.27 -6.01 1.74
CA VAL A 128 17.58 -5.38 1.98
C VAL A 128 17.44 -3.86 2.13
N ALA A 129 16.63 -3.20 1.30
CA ALA A 129 16.45 -1.75 1.35
C ALA A 129 15.87 -1.29 2.71
N ILE A 130 14.90 -2.02 3.27
CA ILE A 130 14.32 -1.72 4.59
C ILE A 130 15.37 -1.95 5.68
N ALA A 131 16.07 -3.07 5.64
CA ALA A 131 17.11 -3.37 6.62
C ALA A 131 18.24 -2.32 6.60
N GLU A 132 18.64 -1.85 5.43
CA GLU A 132 19.67 -0.81 5.28
C GLU A 132 19.25 0.55 5.88
N VAL A 133 17.99 0.93 5.75
CA VAL A 133 17.47 2.13 6.43
C VAL A 133 17.54 1.96 7.94
N LEU A 134 17.04 0.84 8.45
CA LEU A 134 16.89 0.60 9.89
C LEU A 134 18.20 0.37 10.61
N ARG A 135 19.25 -0.19 9.97
CA ARG A 135 20.54 -0.43 10.62
C ARG A 135 21.24 0.86 11.13
N LYS A 136 20.76 2.03 10.69
CA LYS A 136 21.26 3.34 11.18
C LYS A 136 20.60 3.77 12.48
N ASN A 137 19.46 3.18 12.82
CA ASN A 137 18.76 3.44 14.08
C ASN A 137 19.29 2.49 15.16
N VAL A 138 19.94 3.05 16.18
CA VAL A 138 20.64 2.28 17.22
C VAL A 138 19.72 1.54 18.18
N ASP A 139 18.45 1.98 18.30
CA ASP A 139 17.45 1.42 19.19
C ASP A 139 16.56 0.35 18.49
N VAL A 140 16.74 0.17 17.18
CA VAL A 140 16.01 -0.84 16.40
C VAL A 140 16.90 -2.07 16.12
N SER A 141 16.48 -3.22 16.65
CA SER A 141 17.08 -4.51 16.25
C SER A 141 16.48 -4.95 14.92
N VAL A 142 17.35 -5.35 13.96
CA VAL A 142 16.88 -5.74 12.62
C VAL A 142 17.18 -7.21 12.36
N ILE A 143 16.15 -7.97 12.00
CA ILE A 143 16.28 -9.35 11.50
C ILE A 143 15.95 -9.35 10.01
N LEU A 144 16.97 -9.48 9.17
CA LEU A 144 16.82 -9.70 7.73
C LEU A 144 16.75 -11.21 7.48
N THR A 145 15.66 -11.68 6.87
CA THR A 145 15.38 -13.12 6.74
C THR A 145 16.41 -13.88 5.89
N GLY A 146 17.05 -13.19 4.94
CA GLY A 146 18.01 -13.80 4.01
C GLY A 146 17.37 -14.79 3.03
N GLY A 147 18.23 -15.45 2.25
CA GLY A 147 17.84 -16.38 1.20
C GLY A 147 18.47 -16.02 -0.14
N GLU A 148 17.93 -16.52 -1.25
CA GLU A 148 18.28 -16.12 -2.60
C GLU A 148 17.65 -14.76 -2.92
N MET A 149 18.52 -13.77 -3.17
CA MET A 149 18.09 -12.39 -3.39
C MET A 149 17.59 -12.19 -4.82
N GLU A 150 16.37 -11.71 -4.96
CA GLU A 150 15.83 -11.26 -6.24
C GLU A 150 16.35 -9.88 -6.65
N LYS A 151 16.17 -9.51 -7.93
CA LYS A 151 16.63 -8.22 -8.49
C LYS A 151 16.13 -7.00 -7.71
N ASN A 152 14.95 -7.09 -7.11
CA ASN A 152 14.38 -6.03 -6.28
C ASN A 152 14.92 -5.97 -4.84
N GLY A 153 15.97 -6.74 -4.54
CA GLY A 153 16.59 -6.77 -3.21
C GLY A 153 15.75 -7.47 -2.13
N CYS A 154 14.84 -8.37 -2.52
CA CYS A 154 13.96 -9.07 -1.58
C CYS A 154 14.14 -10.59 -1.67
N PHE A 155 13.74 -11.30 -0.60
CA PHE A 155 13.83 -12.74 -0.47
C PHE A 155 12.45 -13.38 -0.35
N TYR A 156 12.23 -14.52 -1.08
CA TYR A 156 10.92 -15.20 -1.07
C TYR A 156 11.03 -16.73 -1.07
N ASP A 157 12.23 -17.27 -1.04
CA ASP A 157 12.50 -18.69 -1.19
C ASP A 157 12.22 -19.52 0.08
N SER A 158 12.54 -20.80 0.01
CA SER A 158 12.35 -21.72 1.12
C SER A 158 13.20 -21.40 2.36
N PHE A 159 14.37 -20.76 2.17
CA PHE A 159 15.21 -20.30 3.30
C PHE A 159 14.52 -19.17 4.05
N THR A 160 14.05 -18.15 3.33
CA THR A 160 13.23 -17.06 3.89
C THR A 160 12.06 -17.61 4.68
N LEU A 161 11.30 -18.51 4.07
CA LEU A 161 10.12 -19.12 4.69
C LEU A 161 10.48 -19.93 5.94
N SER A 162 11.60 -20.67 5.92
CA SER A 162 12.05 -21.45 7.08
C SER A 162 12.40 -20.57 8.28
N VAL A 163 12.93 -19.38 8.06
CA VAL A 163 13.17 -18.37 9.11
C VAL A 163 11.85 -17.84 9.65
N ILE A 164 10.95 -17.36 8.79
CA ILE A 164 9.65 -16.79 9.18
C ILE A 164 8.80 -17.80 9.97
N LYS A 165 8.78 -19.07 9.59
CA LYS A 165 8.04 -20.13 10.33
C LYS A 165 8.48 -20.30 11.79
N ARG A 166 9.69 -19.88 12.14
CA ARG A 166 10.28 -19.99 13.49
C ARG A 166 10.09 -18.73 14.33
N LEU A 167 9.58 -17.64 13.76
CA LEU A 167 9.38 -16.36 14.42
C LEU A 167 7.92 -16.17 14.84
N ARG A 168 7.70 -15.31 15.81
CA ARG A 168 6.40 -14.77 16.20
C ARG A 168 6.50 -13.28 16.23
N PHE A 169 5.42 -12.61 15.84
CA PHE A 169 5.33 -11.17 15.75
C PHE A 169 4.21 -10.64 16.63
N ASP A 170 4.43 -9.57 17.35
CA ASP A 170 3.35 -8.87 18.02
C ASP A 170 2.43 -8.22 16.96
N LYS A 171 3.04 -7.63 15.94
CA LYS A 171 2.31 -6.96 14.85
C LYS A 171 2.98 -7.25 13.50
N CYS A 172 2.18 -7.34 12.44
CA CYS A 172 2.71 -7.30 11.09
C CYS A 172 2.04 -6.22 10.26
N PHE A 173 2.85 -5.56 9.42
CA PHE A 173 2.43 -4.52 8.50
C PHE A 173 2.61 -5.02 7.09
N ILE A 174 1.50 -5.30 6.41
CA ILE A 174 1.48 -5.95 5.10
C ILE A 174 0.70 -5.13 4.07
N THR A 175 0.97 -5.37 2.82
CA THR A 175 0.20 -4.88 1.68
C THR A 175 0.26 -5.87 0.54
N SER A 176 -0.61 -5.71 -0.44
CA SER A 176 -0.61 -6.47 -1.69
C SER A 176 -0.83 -5.57 -2.90
N ALA A 177 -1.08 -6.15 -4.07
CA ALA A 177 -1.40 -5.35 -5.25
C ALA A 177 -2.77 -4.68 -5.12
N CYS A 178 -3.79 -5.40 -4.65
CA CYS A 178 -5.14 -4.90 -4.44
C CYS A 178 -5.75 -5.54 -3.20
N ILE A 179 -6.84 -4.93 -2.70
CA ILE A 179 -7.69 -5.46 -1.65
C ILE A 179 -9.15 -5.13 -1.92
N SER A 180 -10.04 -6.11 -1.74
CA SER A 180 -11.49 -5.90 -1.66
C SER A 180 -12.08 -6.72 -0.51
N ALA A 181 -13.21 -6.30 0.03
CA ALA A 181 -13.87 -7.04 1.11
C ALA A 181 -14.30 -8.46 0.65
N GLY A 182 -14.74 -8.59 -0.61
CA GLY A 182 -15.24 -9.85 -1.17
C GLY A 182 -14.14 -10.84 -1.57
N PHE A 183 -13.06 -10.38 -2.19
CA PHE A 183 -11.99 -11.25 -2.72
C PHE A 183 -10.77 -11.34 -1.80
N GLY A 184 -10.64 -10.38 -0.89
CA GLY A 184 -9.52 -10.31 0.05
C GLY A 184 -8.28 -9.62 -0.52
N LEU A 185 -7.12 -9.92 0.08
CA LEU A 185 -5.83 -9.46 -0.39
C LEU A 185 -5.47 -10.21 -1.67
N SER A 186 -5.03 -9.50 -2.69
CA SER A 186 -4.76 -10.14 -3.99
C SER A 186 -3.50 -9.62 -4.68
N ILE A 187 -2.90 -10.47 -5.54
CA ILE A 187 -1.60 -10.25 -6.16
C ILE A 187 -1.54 -10.88 -7.55
N GLN A 188 -0.57 -10.45 -8.37
CA GLN A 188 -0.40 -10.98 -9.73
C GLN A 188 0.48 -12.23 -9.80
N LYS A 189 1.46 -12.39 -8.91
CA LYS A 189 2.44 -13.50 -8.91
C LYS A 189 2.38 -14.23 -7.57
N SER A 190 2.36 -15.54 -7.60
CA SER A 190 2.16 -16.41 -6.43
C SER A 190 3.33 -16.44 -5.43
N ARG A 191 4.52 -15.98 -5.82
CA ARG A 191 5.77 -16.17 -5.04
C ARG A 191 5.75 -15.69 -3.59
N SER A 192 4.96 -14.64 -3.27
CA SER A 192 4.89 -14.10 -1.90
C SER A 192 3.69 -14.62 -1.09
N ILE A 193 2.83 -15.45 -1.67
CA ILE A 193 1.58 -15.90 -1.02
C ILE A 193 1.88 -16.69 0.26
N GLU A 194 2.75 -17.71 0.18
CA GLU A 194 3.08 -18.53 1.34
C GLU A 194 3.79 -17.73 2.43
N LEU A 195 4.71 -16.84 2.04
CA LEU A 195 5.38 -15.95 2.97
C LEU A 195 4.38 -15.03 3.68
N THR A 196 3.50 -14.36 2.94
CA THR A 196 2.50 -13.45 3.52
C THR A 196 1.55 -14.20 4.46
N ASN A 197 1.04 -15.35 4.05
CA ASN A 197 0.16 -16.16 4.89
C ASN A 197 0.86 -16.66 6.16
N THR A 198 2.14 -17.02 6.07
CA THR A 198 2.92 -17.45 7.24
C THR A 198 3.16 -16.29 8.21
N VAL A 199 3.47 -15.08 7.69
CA VAL A 199 3.60 -13.87 8.50
C VAL A 199 2.29 -13.57 9.23
N ILE A 200 1.15 -13.55 8.51
CA ILE A 200 -0.18 -13.34 9.09
C ILE A 200 -0.46 -14.36 10.20
N ALA A 201 -0.23 -15.65 9.94
CA ALA A 201 -0.50 -16.73 10.90
C ALA A 201 0.39 -16.66 12.16
N ASN A 202 1.55 -16.02 12.06
CA ASN A 202 2.53 -15.90 13.15
C ASN A 202 2.41 -14.55 13.90
N SER A 203 1.44 -13.70 13.57
CA SER A 203 1.28 -12.34 14.10
C SER A 203 0.10 -12.25 15.07
N GLY A 204 0.28 -11.48 16.15
CA GLY A 204 -0.78 -11.16 17.11
C GLY A 204 -1.79 -10.17 16.55
N LYS A 205 -1.31 -9.14 15.84
CA LYS A 205 -2.14 -8.17 15.11
C LYS A 205 -1.66 -8.01 13.68
N VAL A 206 -2.61 -7.91 12.74
CA VAL A 206 -2.35 -7.80 11.30
C VAL A 206 -2.86 -6.46 10.79
N TYR A 207 -1.96 -5.59 10.35
CA TYR A 207 -2.27 -4.30 9.76
C TYR A 207 -2.11 -4.37 8.24
N GLY A 208 -3.18 -4.07 7.51
CA GLY A 208 -3.16 -3.90 6.06
C GLY A 208 -2.90 -2.44 5.69
N LEU A 209 -1.88 -2.17 4.89
CA LEU A 209 -1.51 -0.81 4.47
C LEU A 209 -1.88 -0.62 3.00
N TYR A 210 -3.00 0.04 2.75
CA TYR A 210 -3.55 0.15 1.41
C TYR A 210 -3.90 1.59 1.06
N PRO A 211 -3.15 2.23 0.14
CA PRO A 211 -3.59 3.47 -0.48
C PRO A 211 -4.90 3.26 -1.24
N THR A 212 -5.71 4.32 -1.33
CA THR A 212 -7.03 4.33 -1.97
C THR A 212 -7.04 3.64 -3.33
N GLU A 213 -6.01 3.85 -4.16
CA GLU A 213 -5.91 3.25 -5.50
C GLU A 213 -5.79 1.72 -5.53
N LYS A 214 -5.66 1.09 -4.35
CA LYS A 214 -5.62 -0.38 -4.21
C LYS A 214 -6.87 -0.97 -3.57
N ILE A 215 -7.77 -0.13 -3.07
CA ILE A 215 -8.99 -0.54 -2.35
C ILE A 215 -10.16 -0.69 -3.32
N GLY A 216 -10.96 -1.74 -3.14
CA GLY A 216 -12.09 -2.07 -4.00
C GLY A 216 -11.70 -2.74 -5.32
N PHE A 217 -10.42 -3.06 -5.51
CA PHE A 217 -9.91 -3.75 -6.70
C PHE A 217 -9.46 -5.17 -6.38
N GLU A 218 -9.43 -5.99 -7.42
CA GLU A 218 -8.99 -7.38 -7.36
C GLU A 218 -7.85 -7.63 -8.36
N SER A 219 -6.87 -8.39 -7.92
CA SER A 219 -5.78 -8.87 -8.77
C SER A 219 -6.00 -10.35 -9.13
N VAL A 220 -5.05 -10.96 -9.82
CA VAL A 220 -5.22 -12.30 -10.43
C VAL A 220 -5.41 -13.41 -9.39
N ILE A 221 -4.69 -13.36 -8.26
CA ILE A 221 -4.63 -14.46 -7.29
C ILE A 221 -4.92 -13.90 -5.90
N SER A 222 -5.89 -14.49 -5.19
CA SER A 222 -6.14 -14.18 -3.78
C SER A 222 -5.02 -14.74 -2.90
N ILE A 223 -4.56 -13.93 -1.95
CA ILE A 223 -3.62 -14.34 -0.90
C ILE A 223 -4.39 -14.96 0.28
N CYS A 224 -5.35 -14.18 0.80
CA CYS A 224 -6.23 -14.59 1.90
C CYS A 224 -7.46 -13.65 1.95
N PRO A 225 -8.54 -14.06 2.67
CA PRO A 225 -9.68 -13.18 2.93
C PRO A 225 -9.27 -11.90 3.66
N ALA A 226 -9.95 -10.78 3.37
CA ALA A 226 -9.68 -9.49 4.01
C ALA A 226 -9.92 -9.52 5.53
N SER A 227 -10.81 -10.38 6.02
CA SER A 227 -11.08 -10.61 7.45
C SER A 227 -9.89 -11.17 8.24
N LYS A 228 -8.77 -11.50 7.59
CA LYS A 228 -7.49 -11.79 8.25
C LYS A 228 -6.78 -10.53 8.76
N LEU A 229 -7.16 -9.36 8.29
CA LEU A 229 -6.69 -8.10 8.84
C LEU A 229 -7.45 -7.80 10.15
N ASN A 230 -6.73 -7.29 11.15
CA ASN A 230 -7.36 -6.65 12.31
C ASN A 230 -7.69 -5.20 11.96
N THR A 231 -6.78 -4.52 11.27
CA THR A 231 -6.92 -3.09 10.94
C THR A 231 -6.47 -2.85 9.50
N LEU A 232 -7.27 -2.10 8.75
CA LEU A 232 -6.92 -1.52 7.45
C LEU A 232 -6.54 -0.06 7.66
N ILE A 233 -5.30 0.32 7.34
CA ILE A 233 -4.85 1.71 7.33
C ILE A 233 -4.84 2.19 5.90
N THR A 234 -5.58 3.25 5.63
CA THR A 234 -5.72 3.88 4.31
C THR A 234 -5.59 5.40 4.39
N ASP A 235 -5.60 6.06 3.25
CA ASP A 235 -5.57 7.52 3.16
C ASP A 235 -6.97 8.14 3.09
N TRP A 236 -7.02 9.48 3.19
CA TRP A 236 -8.25 10.31 3.23
C TRP A 236 -9.10 10.28 1.97
N ASP A 237 -8.58 9.76 0.84
CA ASP A 237 -9.30 9.72 -0.43
C ASP A 237 -10.16 8.45 -0.61
N ALA A 238 -10.05 7.47 0.30
CA ALA A 238 -10.81 6.23 0.21
C ALA A 238 -12.33 6.49 0.29
N SER A 239 -13.10 5.79 -0.55
CA SER A 239 -14.54 5.98 -0.58
C SER A 239 -15.21 5.37 0.65
N GLU A 240 -16.19 6.08 1.23
CA GLU A 240 -16.96 5.58 2.37
C GLU A 240 -17.66 4.24 2.06
N GLU A 241 -18.11 4.06 0.82
CA GLU A 241 -18.76 2.82 0.36
C GLU A 241 -17.81 1.62 0.41
N ASP A 242 -16.57 1.80 -0.07
CA ASP A 242 -15.57 0.73 -0.02
C ASP A 242 -15.15 0.43 1.43
N LEU A 243 -14.96 1.47 2.26
CA LEU A 243 -14.53 1.31 3.65
C LEU A 243 -15.60 0.62 4.50
N LYS A 244 -16.86 0.95 4.31
CA LYS A 244 -17.98 0.31 5.01
C LYS A 244 -18.02 -1.21 4.83
N GLN A 245 -17.66 -1.71 3.64
CA GLN A 245 -17.58 -3.15 3.39
C GLN A 245 -16.54 -3.86 4.27
N PHE A 246 -15.45 -3.18 4.66
CA PHE A 246 -14.45 -3.74 5.58
C PHE A 246 -14.97 -3.76 7.02
N ASP A 247 -15.66 -2.71 7.46
CA ASP A 247 -16.31 -2.69 8.78
C ASP A 247 -17.34 -3.85 8.91
N GLU A 248 -18.13 -4.12 7.86
CA GLU A 248 -19.13 -5.19 7.84
C GLU A 248 -18.53 -6.60 8.00
N ILE A 249 -17.25 -6.80 7.62
CA ILE A 249 -16.53 -8.06 7.82
C ILE A 249 -15.63 -8.06 9.05
N GLY A 250 -15.75 -7.04 9.93
CA GLY A 250 -15.05 -6.95 11.21
C GLY A 250 -13.61 -6.46 11.13
N VAL A 251 -13.23 -5.76 10.06
CA VAL A 251 -11.91 -5.13 9.92
C VAL A 251 -12.02 -3.68 10.34
N GLU A 252 -11.30 -3.29 11.38
CA GLU A 252 -11.20 -1.89 11.81
C GLU A 252 -10.57 -1.02 10.69
N VAL A 253 -11.17 0.12 10.38
CA VAL A 253 -10.63 1.04 9.38
C VAL A 253 -10.04 2.27 10.06
N VAL A 254 -8.80 2.57 9.75
CA VAL A 254 -8.08 3.76 10.22
C VAL A 254 -7.68 4.61 9.02
N ILE A 255 -8.13 5.86 9.00
CA ILE A 255 -7.85 6.82 7.93
C ILE A 255 -6.67 7.69 8.36
N ALA A 256 -5.61 7.69 7.55
CA ALA A 256 -4.48 8.58 7.74
C ALA A 256 -4.83 9.98 7.22
N GLU A 257 -4.56 11.00 8.03
CA GLU A 257 -4.77 12.39 7.65
C GLU A 257 -3.74 12.84 6.60
N ASN A 258 -4.12 13.84 5.80
CA ASN A 258 -3.17 14.48 4.90
C ASN A 258 -2.09 15.23 5.73
N VAL A 259 -0.83 14.85 5.56
CA VAL A 259 0.30 15.40 6.34
C VAL A 259 1.09 16.48 5.59
N VAL A 260 0.52 17.03 4.51
CA VAL A 260 1.10 18.14 3.71
C VAL A 260 0.31 19.41 3.91
#